data_7eb8e8dc3aa628d075d026f442ebc582
#
_entry.id   7eb8e8dc3aa628d075d026f442ebc582
#
_cell.length_a   1.000
_cell.length_b   1.000
_cell.length_c   1.000
_cell.angle_alpha   90.00
_cell.angle_beta   90.00
_cell.angle_gamma   90.00
#
_symmetry.space_group_name_H-M   'P 1'
#
loop_
_entity.id
_entity.type
_entity.pdbx_description
1 polymer ?
#
loop_
_entity_poly.entity_id
_entity_poly.type
_entity_poly.pdbx_seq_one_letter_code
_entity_poly.pdbx_strand_id
1 'polypeptide(L)'
;MIHSKPTRNLALDLVRVTEAAALAAGRFMGRGDKNAADKASVDAMRLVLNEVEMDGIIVIGEGEKDEAPMLYNGEHLGTGEPPQVDIAVDPIDGTRPLAHGQYNSLSTVALSPRGTMFNPGPFVYMNKIAVGPEARDVIDIDASVEDNLKAVARAKGMDVNDVTVVILDRPRHEKLISEVRRLGARIRLIPDGDVAGALMTSMPETGIDILMGIGGTPEGVLAACALRCLGGNMQGKIYPRNDVERQKGIELGYDLDKVLKLEDLVSSEDTFFAATGITGGELLHGVSYTGAGATTDSIVMRGLTGTVRRIMAQHRFAKLSRISAINY
;
A
#
# COMPACT_ATOMS: atom_id res chain seq x y z
N MET A 1 -24.76 23.94 -9.95
CA MET A 1 -23.55 23.21 -9.51
C MET A 1 -22.81 24.11 -8.53
N ILE A 2 -22.72 23.70 -7.27
CA ILE A 2 -21.94 24.43 -6.25
C ILE A 2 -20.48 24.05 -6.53
N HIS A 3 -19.71 24.97 -7.14
CA HIS A 3 -18.27 24.80 -7.21
C HIS A 3 -17.71 25.04 -5.80
N SER A 4 -17.56 23.96 -5.02
CA SER A 4 -16.74 24.01 -3.82
C SER A 4 -15.31 24.41 -4.22
N LYS A 5 -14.67 25.30 -3.46
CA LYS A 5 -13.24 25.58 -3.67
C LYS A 5 -12.49 24.24 -3.59
N PRO A 6 -11.54 23.98 -4.53
CA PRO A 6 -10.72 22.78 -4.43
C PRO A 6 -9.99 22.79 -3.08
N THR A 7 -10.08 21.66 -2.37
CA THR A 7 -9.29 21.45 -1.16
C THR A 7 -7.79 21.48 -1.50
N ARG A 8 -6.95 21.80 -0.50
CA ARG A 8 -5.50 21.79 -0.67
C ARG A 8 -5.03 20.46 -1.25
N ASN A 9 -4.09 20.52 -2.18
CA ASN A 9 -3.50 19.34 -2.80
C ASN A 9 -2.20 18.96 -2.08
N LEU A 10 -2.25 17.95 -1.23
CA LEU A 10 -1.11 17.45 -0.44
C LEU A 10 -0.21 16.47 -1.22
N ALA A 11 -0.50 16.21 -2.49
CA ALA A 11 0.17 15.16 -3.27
C ALA A 11 1.70 15.28 -3.27
N LEU A 12 2.24 16.49 -3.47
CA LEU A 12 3.71 16.70 -3.51
C LEU A 12 4.34 16.60 -2.12
N ASP A 13 3.62 16.98 -1.08
CA ASP A 13 4.09 16.80 0.30
C ASP A 13 4.23 15.31 0.62
N LEU A 14 3.27 14.49 0.18
CA LEU A 14 3.34 13.03 0.35
C LEU A 14 4.48 12.38 -0.45
N VAL A 15 4.81 12.89 -1.64
CA VAL A 15 5.98 12.41 -2.39
C VAL A 15 7.26 12.65 -1.57
N ARG A 16 7.42 13.84 -0.97
CA ARG A 16 8.58 14.14 -0.11
C ARG A 16 8.67 13.19 1.09
N VAL A 17 7.53 12.80 1.66
CA VAL A 17 7.45 11.84 2.77
C VAL A 17 7.99 10.47 2.34
N THR A 18 7.49 9.92 1.23
CA THR A 18 7.91 8.60 0.74
C THR A 18 9.34 8.61 0.16
N GLU A 19 9.77 9.72 -0.45
CA GLU A 19 11.16 9.89 -0.90
C GLU A 19 12.16 9.88 0.27
N ALA A 20 11.85 10.58 1.36
CA ALA A 20 12.70 10.62 2.54
C ALA A 20 12.88 9.22 3.16
N ALA A 21 11.78 8.49 3.32
CA ALA A 21 11.78 7.11 3.81
C ALA A 21 12.55 6.18 2.87
N ALA A 22 12.31 6.25 1.55
CA ALA A 22 12.99 5.43 0.55
C ALA A 22 14.51 5.71 0.50
N LEU A 23 14.91 6.99 0.56
CA LEU A 23 16.32 7.38 0.62
C LEU A 23 17.03 6.87 1.88
N ALA A 24 16.34 6.83 3.01
CA ALA A 24 16.91 6.29 4.25
C ALA A 24 16.99 4.76 4.22
N ALA A 25 15.88 4.08 3.84
CA ALA A 25 15.81 2.61 3.79
C ALA A 25 16.72 1.99 2.73
N GLY A 26 16.82 2.61 1.55
CA GLY A 26 17.62 2.10 0.43
C GLY A 26 19.09 1.89 0.75
N ARG A 27 19.64 2.60 1.74
CA ARG A 27 20.99 2.40 2.26
C ARG A 27 21.23 0.99 2.84
N PHE A 28 20.15 0.32 3.23
CA PHE A 28 20.21 -1.02 3.85
C PHE A 28 19.92 -2.16 2.87
N MET A 29 19.71 -1.84 1.59
CA MET A 29 19.47 -2.85 0.56
C MET A 29 20.55 -3.93 0.55
N GLY A 30 20.14 -5.19 0.70
CA GLY A 30 21.03 -6.35 0.67
C GLY A 30 21.93 -6.52 1.89
N ARG A 31 21.72 -5.75 2.97
CA ARG A 31 22.59 -5.82 4.18
C ARG A 31 22.08 -6.80 5.23
N GLY A 32 20.90 -7.41 5.05
CA GLY A 32 20.32 -8.37 5.99
C GLY A 32 19.76 -7.78 7.28
N ASP A 33 19.96 -6.48 7.54
CA ASP A 33 19.52 -5.79 8.76
C ASP A 33 18.17 -5.10 8.53
N LYS A 34 17.09 -5.86 8.79
CA LYS A 34 15.71 -5.36 8.67
C LYS A 34 15.43 -4.25 9.68
N ASN A 35 15.82 -4.45 10.93
CA ASN A 35 15.47 -3.53 12.01
C ASN A 35 16.11 -2.15 11.81
N ALA A 36 17.36 -2.11 11.34
CA ALA A 36 18.01 -0.85 11.02
C ALA A 36 17.37 -0.15 9.81
N ALA A 37 16.93 -0.91 8.81
CA ALA A 37 16.20 -0.39 7.66
C ALA A 37 14.85 0.20 8.06
N ASP A 38 14.05 -0.56 8.82
CA ASP A 38 12.74 -0.13 9.31
C ASP A 38 12.88 1.14 10.15
N LYS A 39 13.81 1.14 11.13
CA LYS A 39 14.06 2.31 11.96
C LYS A 39 14.42 3.55 11.14
N ALA A 40 15.34 3.43 10.20
CA ALA A 40 15.78 4.56 9.37
C ALA A 40 14.63 5.12 8.52
N SER A 41 13.81 4.24 7.96
CA SER A 41 12.64 4.60 7.17
C SER A 41 11.56 5.31 8.00
N VAL A 42 11.23 4.75 9.17
CA VAL A 42 10.25 5.30 10.13
C VAL A 42 10.69 6.68 10.60
N ASP A 43 11.96 6.83 11.04
CA ASP A 43 12.49 8.11 11.51
C ASP A 43 12.39 9.19 10.42
N ALA A 44 12.76 8.86 9.18
CA ALA A 44 12.73 9.77 8.06
C ALA A 44 11.30 10.13 7.64
N MET A 45 10.41 9.16 7.55
CA MET A 45 9.00 9.37 7.20
C MET A 45 8.32 10.28 8.23
N ARG A 46 8.45 9.97 9.51
CA ARG A 46 7.84 10.73 10.61
C ARG A 46 8.30 12.18 10.63
N LEU A 47 9.61 12.41 10.42
CA LEU A 47 10.18 13.76 10.42
C LEU A 47 9.51 14.63 9.34
N VAL A 48 9.36 14.11 8.11
CA VAL A 48 8.75 14.87 7.01
C VAL A 48 7.24 14.99 7.18
N LEU A 49 6.55 13.94 7.67
CA LEU A 49 5.10 14.01 7.96
C LEU A 49 4.76 15.13 8.95
N ASN A 50 5.60 15.37 9.96
CA ASN A 50 5.40 16.45 10.92
C ASN A 50 5.52 17.87 10.34
N GLU A 51 6.15 18.01 9.16
CA GLU A 51 6.24 19.29 8.45
C GLU A 51 5.04 19.56 7.52
N VAL A 52 4.21 18.55 7.27
CA VAL A 52 3.06 18.68 6.36
C VAL A 52 1.96 19.48 7.05
N GLU A 53 1.42 20.50 6.37
CA GLU A 53 0.32 21.32 6.89
C GLU A 53 -0.98 20.53 6.82
N MET A 54 -1.23 19.78 7.88
CA MET A 54 -2.43 18.97 8.12
C MET A 54 -2.58 18.70 9.63
N ASP A 55 -3.80 18.35 10.07
CA ASP A 55 -4.10 17.70 11.34
C ASP A 55 -4.35 16.22 11.08
N GLY A 56 -3.29 15.40 11.14
CA GLY A 56 -3.30 14.00 10.79
C GLY A 56 -3.35 13.07 12.01
N ILE A 57 -4.08 11.94 11.89
CA ILE A 57 -4.04 10.84 12.85
C ILE A 57 -3.70 9.56 12.09
N ILE A 58 -2.71 8.79 12.57
CA ILE A 58 -2.40 7.48 12.02
C ILE A 58 -3.51 6.50 12.39
N VAL A 59 -4.15 5.93 11.37
CA VAL A 59 -5.11 4.83 11.46
C VAL A 59 -4.42 3.50 11.17
N ILE A 60 -3.51 3.50 10.22
CA ILE A 60 -2.67 2.37 9.81
C ILE A 60 -1.21 2.80 9.95
N GLY A 61 -0.46 2.13 10.82
CA GLY A 61 0.94 2.44 11.11
C GLY A 61 1.73 1.20 11.52
N GLU A 62 2.84 1.41 12.23
CA GLU A 62 3.81 0.38 12.63
C GLU A 62 3.37 -0.48 13.83
N GLY A 63 2.12 -0.39 14.26
CA GLY A 63 1.56 -1.14 15.39
C GLY A 63 1.03 -0.24 16.50
N GLU A 64 0.89 -0.83 17.70
CA GLU A 64 0.37 -0.13 18.86
C GLU A 64 1.45 0.74 19.54
N LYS A 65 1.00 1.75 20.31
CA LYS A 65 1.88 2.74 20.96
C LYS A 65 2.97 2.11 21.84
N ASP A 66 2.66 1.03 22.53
CA ASP A 66 3.60 0.36 23.45
C ASP A 66 4.57 -0.59 22.71
N GLU A 67 4.28 -0.93 21.45
CA GLU A 67 5.10 -1.80 20.60
C GLU A 67 5.94 -1.00 19.59
N ALA A 68 5.38 0.10 19.08
CA ALA A 68 6.04 0.99 18.12
C ALA A 68 6.22 2.39 18.72
N PRO A 69 7.46 2.86 18.90
CA PRO A 69 7.75 4.17 19.49
C PRO A 69 7.37 5.35 18.56
N MET A 70 7.19 5.09 17.26
CA MET A 70 6.86 6.09 16.24
C MET A 70 5.97 5.50 15.15
N LEU A 71 5.17 6.34 14.50
CA LEU A 71 4.20 5.96 13.47
C LEU A 71 3.19 4.90 13.97
N TYR A 72 2.86 4.93 15.27
CA TYR A 72 1.88 4.01 15.86
C TYR A 72 0.44 4.46 15.61
N ASN A 73 -0.49 3.51 15.66
CA ASN A 73 -1.92 3.79 15.51
C ASN A 73 -2.40 4.79 16.58
N GLY A 74 -3.01 5.90 16.13
CA GLY A 74 -3.44 7.01 16.98
C GLY A 74 -2.39 8.12 17.18
N GLU A 75 -1.18 8.02 16.62
CA GLU A 75 -0.20 9.12 16.67
C GLU A 75 -0.71 10.31 15.85
N HIS A 76 -0.58 11.53 16.42
CA HIS A 76 -0.89 12.77 15.72
C HIS A 76 0.34 13.28 14.98
N LEU A 77 0.18 13.62 13.71
CA LEU A 77 1.23 14.12 12.83
C LEU A 77 0.75 15.31 12.01
N GLY A 78 1.71 16.07 11.51
CA GLY A 78 1.46 17.32 10.79
C GLY A 78 1.57 18.53 11.70
N THR A 79 1.31 19.70 11.14
CA THR A 79 1.41 20.99 11.88
C THR A 79 0.23 21.27 12.80
N GLY A 80 -0.82 20.43 12.75
CA GLY A 80 -2.09 20.65 13.47
C GLY A 80 -3.06 21.58 12.74
N GLU A 81 -2.67 22.11 11.58
CA GLU A 81 -3.52 22.94 10.73
C GLU A 81 -4.41 22.09 9.80
N PRO A 82 -5.57 22.58 9.36
CA PRO A 82 -6.41 21.85 8.41
C PRO A 82 -5.66 21.54 7.08
N PRO A 83 -6.04 20.44 6.39
CA PRO A 83 -7.21 19.58 6.61
C PRO A 83 -7.02 18.52 7.69
N GLN A 84 -8.14 18.06 8.29
CA GLN A 84 -8.15 16.90 9.17
C GLN A 84 -8.17 15.62 8.36
N VAL A 85 -7.20 14.74 8.60
CA VAL A 85 -7.03 13.52 7.81
C VAL A 85 -6.71 12.28 8.66
N ASP A 86 -7.14 11.14 8.14
CA ASP A 86 -6.61 9.83 8.52
C ASP A 86 -5.35 9.56 7.71
N ILE A 87 -4.35 8.94 8.32
CA ILE A 87 -3.08 8.59 7.72
C ILE A 87 -2.92 7.07 7.74
N ALA A 88 -2.55 6.48 6.59
CA ALA A 88 -2.06 5.13 6.50
C ALA A 88 -0.62 5.15 5.98
N VAL A 89 0.29 4.45 6.65
CA VAL A 89 1.70 4.36 6.27
C VAL A 89 2.18 2.91 6.27
N ASP A 90 3.06 2.62 5.35
CA ASP A 90 4.00 1.50 5.40
C ASP A 90 5.35 2.05 4.92
N PRO A 91 6.27 2.34 5.84
CA PRO A 91 7.59 2.87 5.51
C PRO A 91 8.39 1.94 4.60
N ILE A 92 8.19 0.62 4.70
CA ILE A 92 8.82 -0.39 3.84
C ILE A 92 7.86 -1.53 3.54
N ASP A 93 6.93 -1.35 2.58
CA ASP A 93 6.20 -2.48 1.98
C ASP A 93 7.22 -3.40 1.29
N GLY A 94 7.46 -4.57 1.89
CA GLY A 94 8.50 -5.50 1.46
C GLY A 94 9.84 -5.37 2.17
N THR A 95 9.87 -5.37 3.51
CA THR A 95 11.10 -5.34 4.31
C THR A 95 12.03 -6.53 4.03
N ARG A 96 11.47 -7.73 3.78
CA ARG A 96 12.27 -8.92 3.43
C ARG A 96 13.00 -8.75 2.09
N PRO A 97 12.34 -8.38 0.98
CA PRO A 97 13.00 -8.05 -0.29
C PRO A 97 14.12 -7.04 -0.13
N LEU A 98 13.90 -5.94 0.57
CA LEU A 98 14.92 -4.94 0.83
C LEU A 98 16.15 -5.55 1.50
N ALA A 99 15.96 -6.27 2.61
CA ALA A 99 17.07 -6.86 3.37
C ALA A 99 17.89 -7.87 2.56
N HIS A 100 17.28 -8.56 1.59
CA HIS A 100 17.95 -9.52 0.71
C HIS A 100 18.40 -8.92 -0.63
N GLY A 101 18.21 -7.63 -0.88
CA GLY A 101 18.54 -6.99 -2.15
C GLY A 101 17.68 -7.44 -3.33
N GLN A 102 16.44 -7.85 -3.04
CA GLN A 102 15.45 -8.25 -4.04
C GLN A 102 14.60 -7.05 -4.47
N TYR A 103 13.83 -7.24 -5.55
CA TYR A 103 12.97 -6.22 -6.14
C TYR A 103 11.65 -6.01 -5.38
N ASN A 104 10.98 -4.90 -5.73
CA ASN A 104 9.60 -4.55 -5.34
C ASN A 104 9.40 -4.11 -3.88
N SER A 105 10.41 -3.52 -3.21
CA SER A 105 10.17 -2.81 -1.95
C SER A 105 9.83 -1.36 -2.23
N LEU A 106 8.75 -0.88 -1.60
CA LEU A 106 8.23 0.48 -1.72
C LEU A 106 8.14 1.16 -0.35
N SER A 107 8.21 2.48 -0.32
CA SER A 107 7.73 3.28 0.80
C SER A 107 6.38 3.87 0.42
N THR A 108 5.36 3.73 1.26
CA THR A 108 3.98 4.12 0.93
C THR A 108 3.32 4.97 2.01
N VAL A 109 2.46 5.90 1.59
CA VAL A 109 1.59 6.70 2.46
C VAL A 109 0.28 7.00 1.76
N ALA A 110 -0.81 6.97 2.51
CA ALA A 110 -2.11 7.43 2.04
C ALA A 110 -2.73 8.41 3.05
N LEU A 111 -3.50 9.37 2.54
CA LEU A 111 -4.33 10.29 3.32
C LEU A 111 -5.77 10.21 2.83
N SER A 112 -6.71 10.29 3.76
CA SER A 112 -8.14 10.45 3.47
C SER A 112 -8.76 11.36 4.54
N PRO A 113 -9.89 12.04 4.28
CA PRO A 113 -10.55 12.83 5.33
C PRO A 113 -10.77 12.03 6.61
N ARG A 114 -10.68 12.72 7.76
CA ARG A 114 -10.78 12.12 9.08
C ARG A 114 -12.02 11.22 9.23
N GLY A 115 -11.81 9.97 9.73
CA GLY A 115 -12.85 8.99 9.98
C GLY A 115 -13.32 8.24 8.74
N THR A 116 -12.59 8.28 7.63
CA THR A 116 -12.95 7.60 6.38
C THR A 116 -12.13 6.38 6.05
N MET A 117 -11.05 6.09 6.78
CA MET A 117 -10.28 4.85 6.65
C MET A 117 -10.76 3.79 7.63
N PHE A 118 -10.80 2.55 7.17
CA PHE A 118 -11.10 1.38 8.00
C PHE A 118 -10.00 1.16 9.04
N ASN A 119 -10.42 1.04 10.31
CA ASN A 119 -9.52 0.65 11.38
C ASN A 119 -9.65 -0.86 11.62
N PRO A 120 -8.63 -1.67 11.35
CA PRO A 120 -8.70 -3.12 11.52
C PRO A 120 -8.66 -3.57 12.98
N GLY A 121 -8.41 -2.68 13.95
CA GLY A 121 -8.19 -3.04 15.34
C GLY A 121 -7.05 -4.07 15.46
N PRO A 122 -7.26 -5.18 16.19
CA PRO A 122 -6.21 -6.16 16.47
C PRO A 122 -5.92 -7.12 15.31
N PHE A 123 -6.62 -7.00 14.17
CA PHE A 123 -6.50 -7.99 13.09
C PHE A 123 -5.35 -7.68 12.14
N VAL A 124 -4.36 -8.55 12.15
CA VAL A 124 -3.14 -8.44 11.33
C VAL A 124 -3.39 -8.89 9.89
N TYR A 125 -4.28 -9.86 9.65
CA TYR A 125 -4.48 -10.47 8.34
C TYR A 125 -5.89 -10.30 7.77
N MET A 126 -5.93 -10.21 6.45
CA MET A 126 -7.14 -10.11 5.63
C MET A 126 -6.99 -11.05 4.42
N ASN A 127 -8.03 -11.85 4.13
CA ASN A 127 -8.18 -12.44 2.80
C ASN A 127 -8.66 -11.34 1.86
N LYS A 128 -8.05 -11.19 0.69
CA LYS A 128 -8.32 -10.08 -0.23
C LYS A 128 -8.26 -10.49 -1.69
N ILE A 129 -9.06 -9.82 -2.49
CA ILE A 129 -9.08 -9.87 -3.95
C ILE A 129 -9.07 -8.44 -4.47
N ALA A 130 -8.20 -8.14 -5.45
CA ALA A 130 -8.08 -6.81 -6.02
C ALA A 130 -7.86 -6.87 -7.53
N VAL A 131 -8.45 -5.91 -8.26
CA VAL A 131 -8.40 -5.80 -9.71
C VAL A 131 -8.33 -4.34 -10.17
N GLY A 132 -7.88 -4.16 -11.40
CA GLY A 132 -7.92 -2.87 -12.09
C GLY A 132 -9.33 -2.45 -12.56
N PRO A 133 -9.42 -1.26 -13.19
CA PRO A 133 -10.69 -0.65 -13.58
C PRO A 133 -11.55 -1.51 -14.50
N GLU A 134 -10.94 -2.25 -15.43
CA GLU A 134 -11.70 -3.04 -16.41
C GLU A 134 -12.49 -4.19 -15.76
N ALA A 135 -12.01 -4.73 -14.64
CA ALA A 135 -12.64 -5.85 -13.93
C ALA A 135 -13.29 -5.43 -12.59
N ARG A 136 -13.45 -4.12 -12.34
CA ARG A 136 -13.88 -3.59 -11.04
C ARG A 136 -15.24 -4.11 -10.54
N ASP A 137 -16.15 -4.43 -11.45
CA ASP A 137 -17.54 -4.76 -11.12
C ASP A 137 -17.80 -6.28 -11.15
N VAL A 138 -16.76 -7.12 -11.37
CA VAL A 138 -16.97 -8.55 -11.62
C VAL A 138 -16.33 -9.48 -10.57
N ILE A 139 -15.59 -8.94 -9.59
CA ILE A 139 -14.99 -9.75 -8.54
C ILE A 139 -15.98 -10.03 -7.40
N ASP A 140 -15.87 -11.24 -6.84
CA ASP A 140 -16.60 -11.65 -5.66
C ASP A 140 -15.69 -12.54 -4.79
N ILE A 141 -15.32 -12.07 -3.60
CA ILE A 141 -14.41 -12.79 -2.69
C ILE A 141 -15.01 -14.11 -2.16
N ASP A 142 -16.34 -14.24 -2.18
CA ASP A 142 -17.06 -15.46 -1.76
C ASP A 142 -17.28 -16.44 -2.91
N ALA A 143 -17.04 -16.03 -4.16
CA ALA A 143 -17.09 -16.91 -5.31
C ALA A 143 -15.81 -17.78 -5.41
N SER A 144 -15.89 -18.85 -6.22
CA SER A 144 -14.73 -19.71 -6.46
C SER A 144 -13.61 -18.97 -7.19
N VAL A 145 -12.37 -19.48 -7.08
CA VAL A 145 -11.22 -18.98 -7.86
C VAL A 145 -11.53 -19.05 -9.35
N GLU A 146 -12.17 -20.16 -9.79
CA GLU A 146 -12.54 -20.36 -11.18
C GLU A 146 -13.53 -19.29 -11.69
N ASP A 147 -14.55 -18.98 -10.91
CA ASP A 147 -15.56 -17.98 -11.29
C ASP A 147 -14.95 -16.57 -11.39
N ASN A 148 -14.10 -16.20 -10.43
CA ASN A 148 -13.37 -14.92 -10.45
C ASN A 148 -12.43 -14.82 -11.67
N LEU A 149 -11.64 -15.86 -11.96
CA LEU A 149 -10.74 -15.85 -13.12
C LEU A 149 -11.51 -15.74 -14.44
N LYS A 150 -12.61 -16.49 -14.58
CA LYS A 150 -13.48 -16.40 -15.75
C LYS A 150 -14.16 -15.03 -15.89
N ALA A 151 -14.56 -14.42 -14.77
CA ALA A 151 -15.15 -13.09 -14.76
C ALA A 151 -14.15 -12.01 -15.18
N VAL A 152 -12.93 -12.03 -14.63
CA VAL A 152 -11.84 -11.13 -15.00
C VAL A 152 -11.44 -11.30 -16.45
N ALA A 153 -11.24 -12.54 -16.91
CA ALA A 153 -10.90 -12.84 -18.31
C ALA A 153 -11.94 -12.25 -19.28
N ARG A 154 -13.23 -12.47 -19.01
CA ARG A 154 -14.32 -11.91 -19.82
C ARG A 154 -14.33 -10.38 -19.81
N ALA A 155 -14.16 -9.76 -18.63
CA ALA A 155 -14.16 -8.31 -18.50
C ALA A 155 -13.01 -7.66 -19.28
N LYS A 156 -11.85 -8.33 -19.35
CA LYS A 156 -10.67 -7.87 -20.08
C LYS A 156 -10.59 -8.38 -21.53
N GLY A 157 -11.56 -9.17 -21.99
CA GLY A 157 -11.62 -9.71 -23.36
C GLY A 157 -10.47 -10.67 -23.70
N MET A 158 -10.03 -11.47 -22.72
CA MET A 158 -8.93 -12.44 -22.87
C MET A 158 -9.35 -13.84 -22.41
N ASP A 159 -8.52 -14.84 -22.69
CA ASP A 159 -8.71 -16.20 -22.18
C ASP A 159 -8.18 -16.32 -20.74
N VAL A 160 -8.71 -17.28 -19.97
CA VAL A 160 -8.23 -17.54 -18.59
C VAL A 160 -6.73 -17.87 -18.56
N ASN A 161 -6.20 -18.51 -19.60
CA ASN A 161 -4.77 -18.85 -19.73
C ASN A 161 -3.86 -17.61 -19.85
N ASP A 162 -4.43 -16.46 -20.20
CA ASP A 162 -3.71 -15.18 -20.30
C ASP A 162 -3.82 -14.33 -19.05
N VAL A 163 -4.76 -14.65 -18.16
CA VAL A 163 -4.90 -13.96 -16.88
C VAL A 163 -3.69 -14.23 -15.98
N THR A 164 -3.11 -13.17 -15.42
CA THR A 164 -2.00 -13.28 -14.47
C THR A 164 -2.46 -12.90 -13.06
N VAL A 165 -2.35 -13.87 -12.15
CA VAL A 165 -2.70 -13.71 -10.74
C VAL A 165 -1.43 -13.42 -9.94
N VAL A 166 -1.40 -12.32 -9.18
CA VAL A 166 -0.34 -12.09 -8.20
C VAL A 166 -0.75 -12.67 -6.85
N ILE A 167 0.14 -13.44 -6.23
CA ILE A 167 -0.10 -14.14 -4.96
C ILE A 167 1.18 -14.05 -4.11
N LEU A 168 1.02 -13.80 -2.80
CA LEU A 168 2.13 -13.90 -1.86
C LEU A 168 2.63 -15.36 -1.76
N ASP A 169 3.92 -15.57 -1.94
CA ASP A 169 4.57 -16.89 -1.78
C ASP A 169 4.64 -17.27 -0.30
N ARG A 170 3.59 -17.91 0.18
CA ARG A 170 3.42 -18.35 1.56
C ARG A 170 2.78 -19.75 1.61
N PRO A 171 3.15 -20.61 2.58
CA PRO A 171 2.55 -21.94 2.72
C PRO A 171 1.01 -21.93 2.79
N ARG A 172 0.43 -20.88 3.37
CA ARG A 172 -1.04 -20.74 3.45
C ARG A 172 -1.73 -20.61 2.09
N HIS A 173 -0.98 -20.32 1.02
CA HIS A 173 -1.51 -20.16 -0.33
C HIS A 173 -1.30 -21.38 -1.24
N GLU A 174 -0.74 -22.49 -0.77
CA GLU A 174 -0.46 -23.69 -1.60
C GLU A 174 -1.72 -24.19 -2.33
N LYS A 175 -2.87 -24.20 -1.65
CA LYS A 175 -4.14 -24.60 -2.28
C LYS A 175 -4.58 -23.64 -3.35
N LEU A 176 -4.53 -22.34 -3.09
CA LEU A 176 -4.86 -21.27 -4.05
C LEU A 176 -3.94 -21.35 -5.27
N ILE A 177 -2.64 -21.47 -5.07
CA ILE A 177 -1.64 -21.60 -6.13
C ILE A 177 -1.91 -22.83 -7.00
N SER A 178 -2.20 -23.98 -6.36
CA SER A 178 -2.52 -25.22 -7.06
C SER A 178 -3.79 -25.10 -7.89
N GLU A 179 -4.81 -24.43 -7.38
CA GLU A 179 -6.08 -24.21 -8.07
C GLU A 179 -5.91 -23.29 -9.27
N VAL A 180 -5.22 -22.15 -9.12
CA VAL A 180 -4.94 -21.23 -10.23
C VAL A 180 -4.16 -21.94 -11.35
N ARG A 181 -3.16 -22.75 -11.00
CA ARG A 181 -2.40 -23.57 -11.96
C ARG A 181 -3.27 -24.58 -12.69
N ARG A 182 -4.16 -25.28 -11.97
CA ARG A 182 -5.10 -26.24 -12.55
C ARG A 182 -6.03 -25.59 -13.56
N LEU A 183 -6.41 -24.34 -13.34
CA LEU A 183 -7.27 -23.55 -14.24
C LEU A 183 -6.51 -23.00 -15.45
N GLY A 184 -5.20 -23.11 -15.49
CA GLY A 184 -4.34 -22.69 -16.60
C GLY A 184 -3.94 -21.22 -16.56
N ALA A 185 -4.35 -20.44 -15.56
CA ALA A 185 -3.96 -19.04 -15.42
C ALA A 185 -2.49 -18.91 -15.01
N ARG A 186 -1.87 -17.79 -15.37
CA ARG A 186 -0.49 -17.47 -15.01
C ARG A 186 -0.41 -16.97 -13.56
N ILE A 187 0.71 -17.21 -12.89
CA ILE A 187 0.94 -16.74 -11.53
C ILE A 187 2.23 -15.93 -11.45
N ARG A 188 2.16 -14.80 -10.79
CA ARG A 188 3.29 -14.05 -10.28
C ARG A 188 3.38 -14.27 -8.78
N LEU A 189 4.34 -15.06 -8.31
CA LEU A 189 4.61 -15.21 -6.89
C LEU A 189 5.51 -14.05 -6.42
N ILE A 190 5.08 -13.38 -5.36
CA ILE A 190 5.85 -12.31 -4.71
C ILE A 190 6.21 -12.72 -3.29
N PRO A 191 7.47 -12.50 -2.86
CA PRO A 191 7.89 -12.89 -1.51
C PRO A 191 7.30 -12.00 -0.41
N ASP A 192 6.94 -10.75 -0.74
CA ASP A 192 6.38 -9.72 0.14
C ASP A 192 5.89 -8.55 -0.69
N GLY A 193 5.27 -7.52 -0.09
CA GLY A 193 4.91 -6.30 -0.79
C GLY A 193 3.58 -6.42 -1.54
N ASP A 194 2.48 -6.73 -0.84
CA ASP A 194 1.19 -6.90 -1.50
C ASP A 194 0.45 -5.58 -1.76
N VAL A 195 0.92 -4.45 -1.23
CA VAL A 195 0.50 -3.11 -1.71
C VAL A 195 0.94 -2.95 -3.17
N ALA A 196 2.23 -3.19 -3.46
CA ALA A 196 2.72 -3.18 -4.84
C ALA A 196 1.93 -4.14 -5.73
N GLY A 197 1.66 -5.37 -5.24
CA GLY A 197 0.86 -6.37 -5.95
C GLY A 197 -0.53 -5.91 -6.32
N ALA A 198 -1.22 -5.19 -5.42
CA ALA A 198 -2.54 -4.63 -5.68
C ALA A 198 -2.49 -3.48 -6.71
N LEU A 199 -1.52 -2.56 -6.58
CA LEU A 199 -1.35 -1.46 -7.53
C LEU A 199 -1.09 -1.97 -8.96
N MET A 200 -0.27 -3.01 -9.10
CA MET A 200 0.06 -3.60 -10.40
C MET A 200 -1.18 -4.06 -11.16
N THR A 201 -2.28 -4.46 -10.49
CA THR A 201 -3.54 -4.84 -11.18
C THR A 201 -4.18 -3.70 -11.97
N SER A 202 -3.88 -2.45 -11.61
CA SER A 202 -4.38 -1.23 -12.25
C SER A 202 -3.35 -0.54 -13.15
N MET A 203 -2.21 -1.18 -13.38
CA MET A 203 -1.11 -0.70 -14.21
C MET A 203 -0.90 -1.67 -15.39
N PRO A 204 -1.47 -1.40 -16.57
CA PRO A 204 -1.46 -2.35 -17.69
C PRO A 204 -0.08 -2.82 -18.11
N GLU A 205 0.94 -1.98 -17.96
CA GLU A 205 2.33 -2.27 -18.29
C GLU A 205 2.95 -3.38 -17.45
N THR A 206 2.37 -3.70 -16.28
CA THR A 206 2.86 -4.76 -15.37
C THR A 206 2.39 -6.16 -15.79
N GLY A 207 1.33 -6.24 -16.60
CA GLY A 207 0.73 -7.48 -17.04
C GLY A 207 0.09 -8.30 -15.91
N ILE A 208 -0.26 -7.68 -14.78
CA ILE A 208 -0.97 -8.29 -13.66
C ILE A 208 -2.46 -7.95 -13.77
N ASP A 209 -3.34 -8.95 -13.64
CA ASP A 209 -4.76 -8.79 -13.82
C ASP A 209 -5.55 -8.81 -12.52
N ILE A 210 -5.11 -9.62 -11.55
CA ILE A 210 -5.80 -9.82 -10.29
C ILE A 210 -4.81 -10.17 -9.17
N LEU A 211 -5.05 -9.63 -7.96
CA LEU A 211 -4.41 -10.08 -6.73
C LEU A 211 -5.38 -10.96 -5.96
N MET A 212 -4.90 -12.08 -5.44
CA MET A 212 -5.69 -12.98 -4.58
C MET A 212 -4.86 -13.50 -3.41
N GLY A 213 -5.49 -13.64 -2.25
CA GLY A 213 -4.93 -14.34 -1.09
C GLY A 213 -4.93 -13.55 0.20
N ILE A 214 -4.30 -14.15 1.23
CA ILE A 214 -4.24 -13.61 2.59
C ILE A 214 -2.94 -12.82 2.75
N GLY A 215 -3.08 -11.53 3.05
CA GLY A 215 -1.98 -10.62 3.35
C GLY A 215 -2.29 -9.75 4.56
N GLY A 216 -1.47 -8.75 4.84
CA GLY A 216 -1.70 -7.84 5.95
C GLY A 216 -2.96 -6.99 5.76
N THR A 217 -3.69 -6.77 6.85
CA THR A 217 -4.86 -5.88 6.84
C THR A 217 -4.44 -4.42 6.65
N PRO A 218 -3.37 -3.93 7.31
CA PRO A 218 -2.83 -2.60 7.07
C PRO A 218 -2.53 -2.33 5.59
N GLU A 219 -1.81 -3.25 4.95
CA GLU A 219 -1.48 -3.18 3.52
C GLU A 219 -2.75 -3.24 2.65
N GLY A 220 -3.79 -3.94 3.12
CA GLY A 220 -5.10 -3.96 2.45
C GLY A 220 -5.77 -2.58 2.43
N VAL A 221 -5.70 -1.80 3.52
CA VAL A 221 -6.25 -0.44 3.57
C VAL A 221 -5.44 0.52 2.69
N LEU A 222 -4.10 0.43 2.73
CA LEU A 222 -3.22 1.19 1.82
C LEU A 222 -3.53 0.89 0.35
N ALA A 223 -3.64 -0.40 0.00
CA ALA A 223 -4.02 -0.83 -1.34
C ALA A 223 -5.40 -0.30 -1.77
N ALA A 224 -6.38 -0.32 -0.84
CA ALA A 224 -7.70 0.24 -1.10
C ALA A 224 -7.65 1.75 -1.40
N CYS A 225 -6.85 2.52 -0.67
CA CYS A 225 -6.63 3.93 -0.95
C CYS A 225 -6.06 4.16 -2.37
N ALA A 226 -5.07 3.37 -2.77
CA ALA A 226 -4.49 3.44 -4.11
C ALA A 226 -5.50 3.05 -5.20
N LEU A 227 -6.20 1.93 -5.04
CA LEU A 227 -7.20 1.46 -5.99
C LEU A 227 -8.38 2.43 -6.13
N ARG A 228 -8.77 3.11 -5.03
CA ARG A 228 -9.74 4.21 -5.07
C ARG A 228 -9.30 5.30 -6.03
N CYS A 229 -8.03 5.67 -5.97
CA CYS A 229 -7.45 6.69 -6.86
C CYS A 229 -7.35 6.22 -8.33
N LEU A 230 -7.13 4.93 -8.55
CA LEU A 230 -6.92 4.32 -9.87
C LEU A 230 -8.22 3.85 -10.55
N GLY A 231 -9.36 3.87 -9.83
CA GLY A 231 -10.64 3.39 -10.34
C GLY A 231 -10.79 1.86 -10.35
N GLY A 232 -9.85 1.15 -9.74
CA GLY A 232 -9.92 -0.29 -9.51
C GLY A 232 -10.92 -0.68 -8.43
N ASN A 233 -10.90 -1.94 -8.02
CA ASN A 233 -11.74 -2.44 -6.94
C ASN A 233 -11.02 -3.46 -6.08
N MET A 234 -11.47 -3.59 -4.84
CA MET A 234 -10.97 -4.53 -3.87
C MET A 234 -12.09 -5.00 -2.95
N GLN A 235 -12.03 -6.27 -2.57
CA GLN A 235 -12.83 -6.83 -1.48
C GLN A 235 -11.91 -7.52 -0.48
N GLY A 236 -12.25 -7.47 0.80
CA GLY A 236 -11.50 -8.10 1.86
C GLY A 236 -12.41 -8.77 2.88
N LYS A 237 -11.89 -9.79 3.56
CA LYS A 237 -12.50 -10.40 4.75
C LYS A 237 -11.43 -10.53 5.83
N ILE A 238 -11.75 -10.12 7.04
CA ILE A 238 -10.84 -10.29 8.18
C ILE A 238 -10.49 -11.77 8.33
N TYR A 239 -9.20 -12.07 8.50
CA TYR A 239 -8.69 -13.42 8.63
C TYR A 239 -8.01 -13.59 10.01
N PRO A 240 -8.74 -14.08 11.04
CA PRO A 240 -8.16 -14.37 12.34
C PRO A 240 -7.11 -15.49 12.25
N ARG A 241 -5.96 -15.34 12.87
CA ARG A 241 -4.87 -16.32 12.85
C ARG A 241 -5.19 -17.60 13.63
N ASN A 242 -6.05 -17.46 14.64
CA ASN A 242 -6.45 -18.55 15.55
C ASN A 242 -7.79 -18.23 16.24
N ASP A 243 -8.29 -19.21 17.01
CA ASP A 243 -9.58 -19.08 17.70
C ASP A 243 -9.56 -17.99 18.79
N VAL A 244 -8.42 -17.71 19.41
CA VAL A 244 -8.29 -16.64 20.43
C VAL A 244 -8.52 -15.28 19.76
N GLU A 245 -7.89 -15.03 18.63
CA GLU A 245 -8.06 -13.78 17.87
C GLU A 245 -9.49 -13.67 17.32
N ARG A 246 -10.08 -14.78 16.86
CA ARG A 246 -11.49 -14.85 16.44
C ARG A 246 -12.43 -14.46 17.57
N GLN A 247 -12.26 -15.07 18.76
CA GLN A 247 -13.11 -14.79 19.91
C GLN A 247 -12.99 -13.32 20.36
N LYS A 248 -11.75 -12.80 20.42
CA LYS A 248 -11.51 -11.39 20.74
C LYS A 248 -12.19 -10.43 19.75
N GLY A 249 -12.19 -10.79 18.47
CA GLY A 249 -12.88 -10.01 17.46
C GLY A 249 -14.39 -9.93 17.65
N ILE A 250 -15.00 -11.08 17.95
CA ILE A 250 -16.44 -11.16 18.25
C ILE A 250 -16.78 -10.31 19.50
N GLU A 251 -15.97 -10.40 20.56
CA GLU A 251 -16.13 -9.62 21.79
C GLU A 251 -16.01 -8.11 21.56
N LEU A 252 -15.17 -7.69 20.62
CA LEU A 252 -15.00 -6.30 20.19
C LEU A 252 -16.08 -5.83 19.20
N GLY A 253 -17.00 -6.73 18.80
CA GLY A 253 -18.13 -6.39 17.91
C GLY A 253 -17.79 -6.41 16.42
N TYR A 254 -16.68 -7.02 16.01
CA TYR A 254 -16.36 -7.18 14.58
C TYR A 254 -17.21 -8.29 13.95
N ASP A 255 -17.79 -7.99 12.80
CA ASP A 255 -18.39 -9.01 11.92
C ASP A 255 -17.28 -9.61 11.04
N LEU A 256 -16.80 -10.79 11.43
CA LEU A 256 -15.68 -11.47 10.75
C LEU A 256 -16.07 -12.12 9.42
N ASP A 257 -17.37 -12.27 9.17
CA ASP A 257 -17.90 -12.83 7.92
C ASP A 257 -18.25 -11.74 6.91
N LYS A 258 -18.25 -10.46 7.33
CA LYS A 258 -18.53 -9.32 6.46
C LYS A 258 -17.52 -9.22 5.33
N VAL A 259 -18.02 -9.12 4.10
CA VAL A 259 -17.22 -8.68 2.96
C VAL A 259 -17.02 -7.17 3.07
N LEU A 260 -15.80 -6.77 3.34
CA LEU A 260 -15.37 -5.37 3.32
C LEU A 260 -15.12 -4.99 1.85
N LYS A 261 -15.98 -4.13 1.31
CA LYS A 261 -15.83 -3.57 -0.03
C LYS A 261 -14.86 -2.38 -0.01
N LEU A 262 -14.51 -1.89 -1.18
CA LEU A 262 -13.61 -0.73 -1.32
C LEU A 262 -14.09 0.48 -0.51
N GLU A 263 -15.40 0.75 -0.52
CA GLU A 263 -16.03 1.83 0.24
C GLU A 263 -16.07 1.59 1.76
N ASP A 264 -16.02 0.34 2.22
CA ASP A 264 -15.85 0.03 3.65
C ASP A 264 -14.40 0.24 4.11
N LEU A 265 -13.43 -0.02 3.22
CA LEU A 265 -11.99 0.15 3.52
C LEU A 265 -11.57 1.62 3.46
N VAL A 266 -12.08 2.38 2.50
CA VAL A 266 -11.92 3.82 2.38
C VAL A 266 -13.17 4.45 1.79
N SER A 267 -13.92 5.19 2.59
CA SER A 267 -15.25 5.69 2.19
C SER A 267 -15.21 7.00 1.39
N SER A 268 -14.10 7.76 1.45
CA SER A 268 -13.98 9.04 0.75
C SER A 268 -13.35 8.89 -0.63
N GLU A 269 -13.82 9.66 -1.60
CA GLU A 269 -13.16 9.83 -2.89
C GLU A 269 -11.98 10.82 -2.83
N ASP A 270 -11.96 11.73 -1.84
CA ASP A 270 -10.84 12.67 -1.67
C ASP A 270 -9.68 12.02 -0.93
N THR A 271 -9.18 10.95 -1.51
CA THR A 271 -8.09 10.13 -1.00
C THR A 271 -6.82 10.43 -1.80
N PHE A 272 -5.71 10.51 -1.11
CA PHE A 272 -4.37 10.61 -1.69
C PHE A 272 -3.60 9.33 -1.41
N PHE A 273 -2.78 8.92 -2.36
CA PHE A 273 -1.81 7.86 -2.18
C PHE A 273 -0.49 8.26 -2.84
N ALA A 274 0.61 8.01 -2.16
CA ALA A 274 1.95 8.14 -2.73
C ALA A 274 2.80 6.92 -2.41
N ALA A 275 3.65 6.54 -3.36
CA ALA A 275 4.66 5.50 -3.19
C ALA A 275 5.97 5.91 -3.86
N THR A 276 7.09 5.51 -3.26
CA THR A 276 8.44 5.67 -3.82
C THR A 276 9.15 4.33 -3.82
N GLY A 277 9.78 3.97 -4.94
CA GLY A 277 10.58 2.75 -5.04
C GLY A 277 11.79 2.80 -4.12
N ILE A 278 11.95 1.80 -3.24
CA ILE A 278 13.17 1.60 -2.44
C ILE A 278 14.13 0.72 -3.22
N THR A 279 13.67 -0.46 -3.63
CA THR A 279 14.38 -1.32 -4.58
C THR A 279 13.66 -1.28 -5.93
N GLY A 280 14.39 -1.52 -7.03
CA GLY A 280 13.77 -1.51 -8.35
C GLY A 280 12.71 -2.59 -8.49
N GLY A 281 11.73 -2.34 -9.36
CA GLY A 281 10.63 -3.27 -9.63
C GLY A 281 9.88 -2.96 -10.90
N GLU A 282 8.79 -3.66 -11.14
CA GLU A 282 7.95 -3.47 -12.32
C GLU A 282 7.12 -2.19 -12.22
N LEU A 283 6.80 -1.78 -10.99
CA LEU A 283 5.99 -0.59 -10.73
C LEU A 283 6.82 0.69 -10.76
N LEU A 284 7.92 0.73 -9.97
CA LEU A 284 8.80 1.89 -9.80
C LEU A 284 10.28 1.48 -9.83
N HIS A 285 11.13 2.39 -10.29
CA HIS A 285 12.58 2.21 -10.12
C HIS A 285 12.98 2.42 -8.66
N GLY A 286 13.97 1.67 -8.20
CA GLY A 286 14.55 1.85 -6.87
C GLY A 286 15.41 3.11 -6.77
N VAL A 287 15.79 3.44 -5.52
CA VAL A 287 16.74 4.51 -5.25
C VAL A 287 18.09 4.19 -5.88
N SER A 288 18.61 5.11 -6.69
CA SER A 288 19.94 5.00 -7.28
C SER A 288 20.87 6.05 -6.67
N TYR A 289 21.89 5.61 -5.93
CA TYR A 289 22.83 6.50 -5.26
C TYR A 289 24.00 6.83 -6.17
N THR A 290 24.47 8.09 -6.06
CA THR A 290 25.68 8.60 -6.71
C THR A 290 26.60 9.23 -5.67
N GLY A 291 27.82 9.59 -6.04
CA GLY A 291 28.75 10.27 -5.13
C GLY A 291 28.26 11.64 -4.61
N ALA A 292 27.30 12.26 -5.27
CA ALA A 292 26.79 13.60 -4.94
C ALA A 292 25.33 13.59 -4.42
N GLY A 293 24.61 12.46 -4.50
CA GLY A 293 23.20 12.39 -4.15
C GLY A 293 22.54 11.09 -4.57
N ALA A 294 21.26 11.15 -4.89
CA ALA A 294 20.49 10.01 -5.37
C ALA A 294 19.40 10.43 -6.35
N THR A 295 18.82 9.45 -7.04
CA THR A 295 17.56 9.58 -7.77
C THR A 295 16.49 8.70 -7.16
N THR A 296 15.24 9.17 -7.17
CA THR A 296 14.04 8.43 -6.77
C THR A 296 13.03 8.39 -7.89
N ASP A 297 12.15 7.40 -7.88
CA ASP A 297 11.01 7.26 -8.77
C ASP A 297 9.77 7.03 -7.91
N SER A 298 8.80 7.92 -8.04
CA SER A 298 7.62 7.99 -7.19
C SER A 298 6.35 8.05 -8.04
N ILE A 299 5.26 7.50 -7.50
CA ILE A 299 3.91 7.69 -8.01
C ILE A 299 3.08 8.40 -6.95
N VAL A 300 2.26 9.37 -7.37
CA VAL A 300 1.31 10.03 -6.49
C VAL A 300 -0.02 10.24 -7.19
N MET A 301 -1.09 10.02 -6.47
CA MET A 301 -2.43 10.06 -7.02
C MET A 301 -3.43 10.70 -6.06
N ARG A 302 -4.51 11.23 -6.63
CA ARG A 302 -5.66 11.77 -5.90
C ARG A 302 -6.95 11.22 -6.48
N GLY A 303 -7.76 10.55 -5.67
CA GLY A 303 -9.02 9.94 -6.08
C GLY A 303 -10.04 10.95 -6.58
N LEU A 304 -10.25 12.05 -5.85
CA LEU A 304 -11.23 13.10 -6.23
C LEU A 304 -11.05 13.65 -7.65
N THR A 305 -9.82 13.67 -8.15
CA THR A 305 -9.50 14.22 -9.49
C THR A 305 -9.13 13.15 -10.51
N GLY A 306 -8.97 11.89 -10.09
CA GLY A 306 -8.45 10.80 -10.93
C GLY A 306 -7.05 11.08 -11.49
N THR A 307 -6.30 11.98 -10.85
CA THR A 307 -4.99 12.40 -11.35
C THR A 307 -3.90 11.51 -10.80
N VAL A 308 -3.14 10.88 -11.69
CA VAL A 308 -1.94 10.09 -11.37
C VAL A 308 -0.72 10.81 -11.93
N ARG A 309 0.35 10.91 -11.14
CA ARG A 309 1.63 11.49 -11.56
C ARG A 309 2.76 10.52 -11.23
N ARG A 310 3.66 10.34 -12.18
CA ARG A 310 4.96 9.71 -11.93
C ARG A 310 6.01 10.79 -11.86
N ILE A 311 6.86 10.75 -10.84
CA ILE A 311 7.83 11.79 -10.52
C ILE A 311 9.20 11.15 -10.36
N MET A 312 10.13 11.52 -11.24
CA MET A 312 11.54 11.21 -11.06
C MET A 312 12.25 12.43 -10.47
N ALA A 313 12.87 12.24 -9.32
CA ALA A 313 13.56 13.32 -8.63
C ALA A 313 15.07 13.06 -8.52
N GLN A 314 15.85 14.16 -8.55
CA GLN A 314 17.30 14.14 -8.30
C GLN A 314 17.59 14.86 -7.00
N HIS A 315 18.20 14.18 -6.05
CA HIS A 315 18.53 14.67 -4.73
C HIS A 315 20.01 14.99 -4.63
N ARG A 316 20.35 16.17 -4.10
CA ARG A 316 21.73 16.58 -3.80
C ARG A 316 21.94 16.57 -2.29
N PHE A 317 22.64 15.60 -1.74
CA PHE A 317 22.80 15.43 -0.30
C PHE A 317 23.45 16.63 0.39
N ALA A 318 24.46 17.24 -0.24
CA ALA A 318 25.09 18.46 0.29
C ALA A 318 24.13 19.65 0.47
N LYS A 319 22.96 19.63 -0.18
CA LYS A 319 21.90 20.64 0.01
C LYS A 319 20.85 20.16 1.00
N LEU A 320 20.41 18.90 0.89
CA LEU A 320 19.40 18.32 1.76
C LEU A 320 19.85 18.33 3.23
N SER A 321 21.09 17.94 3.51
CA SER A 321 21.64 17.93 4.87
C SER A 321 21.74 19.30 5.54
N ARG A 322 21.51 20.40 4.81
CA ARG A 322 21.45 21.75 5.38
C ARG A 322 20.07 22.11 5.92
N ILE A 323 19.03 21.44 5.46
CA ILE A 323 17.63 21.76 5.75
C ILE A 323 16.85 20.59 6.37
N SER A 324 17.47 19.43 6.50
CA SER A 324 16.85 18.22 7.05
C SER A 324 17.79 17.53 8.02
N ALA A 325 17.23 17.04 9.12
CA ALA A 325 17.96 16.22 10.10
C ALA A 325 18.11 14.74 9.66
N ILE A 326 17.63 14.37 8.49
CA ILE A 326 17.73 13.00 7.96
C ILE A 326 19.17 12.74 7.52
N ASN A 327 19.71 11.60 7.92
CA ASN A 327 20.97 11.07 7.40
C ASN A 327 20.72 10.38 6.05
N TYR A 328 20.91 11.14 4.99
CA TYR A 328 20.74 10.66 3.63
C TYR A 328 21.89 9.78 3.14
#